data_b7554da294dc6fb6c7502e1861b66b74
#
_entry.id   b7554da294dc6fb6c7502e1861b66b74
#
_cell.length_a   1.000
_cell.length_b   1.000
_cell.length_c   1.000
_cell.angle_alpha   90.00
_cell.angle_beta   90.00
_cell.angle_gamma   90.00
#
_symmetry.space_group_name_H-M   'P 1'
#
loop_
_entity.id
_entity.type
_entity.pdbx_description
1 polymer ?
#
loop_
_entity_poly.entity_id
_entity_poly.type
_entity_poly.pdbx_seq_one_letter_code
_entity_poly.pdbx_strand_id
1 'polypeptide(L)'
;TDGDNNAGQISPLDAAAIPLEIVAEEKPLAELIGTALENRPELEQSQSLVHAACERLRQAKYGPLLPSVLLGFSVGGFGGGTGSTLGNSSDRTDYDAMIFWELRNLGRGDRGLTAERRSQYQQAQILEVAMLDRVASEVSQAFAQVSSRRKQIAITQSAVERAMNSFRLNRTRIFEKQGLPIEV
;
A
#
# COMPACT_ATOMS: atom_id res chain seq x y z
N THR A 1 26.01 -59.94 -18.23
CA THR A 1 24.71 -59.52 -17.67
C THR A 1 24.96 -58.49 -16.61
N ASP A 2 25.08 -57.25 -17.07
CA ASP A 2 25.14 -56.07 -16.23
C ASP A 2 23.79 -55.89 -15.52
N GLY A 3 23.78 -56.18 -14.21
CA GLY A 3 22.65 -55.88 -13.38
C GLY A 3 22.61 -54.38 -13.08
N ASP A 4 21.58 -53.72 -13.59
CA ASP A 4 21.22 -52.36 -13.32
C ASP A 4 21.12 -52.10 -11.79
N ASN A 5 22.19 -51.57 -11.23
CA ASN A 5 22.26 -51.10 -9.83
C ASN A 5 21.63 -49.71 -9.65
N ASN A 6 20.52 -49.43 -10.36
CA ASN A 6 19.81 -48.16 -10.27
C ASN A 6 18.59 -48.23 -9.35
N ALA A 7 18.65 -49.12 -8.33
CA ALA A 7 17.61 -49.22 -7.33
C ALA A 7 17.78 -48.12 -6.29
N GLY A 8 16.98 -47.04 -6.43
CA GLY A 8 16.62 -46.18 -5.31
C GLY A 8 17.49 -44.96 -5.03
N GLN A 9 18.04 -44.31 -6.04
CA GLN A 9 18.53 -42.96 -5.83
C GLN A 9 17.30 -42.01 -5.79
N ILE A 10 16.82 -41.72 -4.58
CA ILE A 10 15.83 -40.71 -4.36
C ILE A 10 16.51 -39.36 -4.65
N SER A 11 16.26 -38.82 -5.85
CA SER A 11 16.66 -37.44 -6.21
C SER A 11 15.52 -36.49 -5.87
N PRO A 12 15.79 -35.37 -5.20
CA PRO A 12 14.75 -34.36 -5.01
C PRO A 12 14.24 -33.90 -6.37
N LEU A 13 12.90 -33.83 -6.52
CA LEU A 13 12.22 -33.42 -7.76
C LEU A 13 12.47 -31.94 -8.07
N ASP A 14 12.66 -31.14 -7.04
CA ASP A 14 12.94 -29.71 -7.14
C ASP A 14 14.43 -29.43 -7.04
N ALA A 15 14.90 -28.48 -7.84
CA ALA A 15 16.25 -27.96 -7.74
C ALA A 15 16.50 -27.43 -6.33
N ALA A 16 17.70 -27.64 -5.80
CA ALA A 16 18.09 -27.09 -4.50
C ALA A 16 17.81 -25.59 -4.46
N ALA A 17 17.00 -25.15 -3.50
CA ALA A 17 16.68 -23.74 -3.31
C ALA A 17 18.00 -22.97 -3.09
N ILE A 18 18.30 -22.05 -3.99
CA ILE A 18 19.45 -21.15 -3.85
C ILE A 18 19.02 -20.03 -2.92
N PRO A 19 19.61 -19.87 -1.74
CA PRO A 19 19.29 -18.77 -0.84
C PRO A 19 19.68 -17.44 -1.50
N LEU A 20 18.69 -16.60 -1.82
CA LEU A 20 18.90 -15.24 -2.27
C LEU A 20 19.03 -14.33 -1.04
N GLU A 21 20.19 -13.73 -0.88
CA GLU A 21 20.43 -12.75 0.17
C GLU A 21 20.00 -11.36 -0.32
N ILE A 22 18.72 -11.00 -0.08
CA ILE A 22 18.15 -9.70 -0.49
C ILE A 22 18.55 -8.58 0.48
N VAL A 23 18.77 -8.92 1.75
CA VAL A 23 19.15 -7.98 2.81
C VAL A 23 20.37 -8.52 3.53
N ALA A 24 21.40 -7.67 3.66
CA ALA A 24 22.62 -8.04 4.38
C ALA A 24 22.30 -8.45 5.83
N GLU A 25 22.93 -9.56 6.28
CA GLU A 25 22.64 -10.21 7.55
C GLU A 25 22.93 -9.36 8.79
N GLU A 26 23.80 -8.36 8.63
CA GLU A 26 24.32 -7.51 9.69
C GLU A 26 23.51 -6.24 9.95
N LYS A 27 22.47 -5.96 9.15
CA LYS A 27 21.68 -4.74 9.32
C LYS A 27 20.84 -4.77 10.60
N PRO A 28 21.00 -3.79 11.49
CA PRO A 28 20.20 -3.72 12.72
C PRO A 28 18.74 -3.43 12.39
N LEU A 29 17.81 -3.97 13.21
CA LEU A 29 16.37 -3.79 13.03
C LEU A 29 15.98 -2.30 12.94
N ALA A 30 16.62 -1.43 13.70
CA ALA A 30 16.32 0.01 13.70
C ALA A 30 16.59 0.66 12.32
N GLU A 31 17.67 0.26 11.63
CA GLU A 31 17.98 0.75 10.28
C GLU A 31 16.94 0.27 9.26
N LEU A 32 16.51 -0.99 9.37
CA LEU A 32 15.48 -1.56 8.48
C LEU A 32 14.14 -0.84 8.67
N ILE A 33 13.75 -0.53 9.90
CA ILE A 33 12.56 0.26 10.20
C ILE A 33 12.71 1.66 9.59
N GLY A 34 13.84 2.35 9.79
CA GLY A 34 14.09 3.66 9.20
C GLY A 34 13.96 3.64 7.67
N THR A 35 14.61 2.69 7.02
CA THR A 35 14.51 2.51 5.55
C THR A 35 13.07 2.27 5.09
N ALA A 36 12.30 1.48 5.84
CA ALA A 36 10.90 1.22 5.51
C ALA A 36 10.04 2.48 5.67
N LEU A 37 10.26 3.26 6.72
CA LEU A 37 9.52 4.51 6.96
C LEU A 37 9.81 5.58 5.90
N GLU A 38 10.98 5.56 5.26
CA GLU A 38 11.33 6.49 4.20
C GLU A 38 10.82 6.08 2.81
N ASN A 39 10.70 4.79 2.56
CA ASN A 39 10.49 4.27 1.19
C ASN A 39 9.12 3.66 0.94
N ARG A 40 8.25 3.53 1.95
CA ARG A 40 6.94 2.91 1.76
C ARG A 40 5.91 3.91 1.22
N PRO A 41 5.30 3.61 0.05
CA PRO A 41 4.31 4.50 -0.59
C PRO A 41 3.03 4.67 0.23
N GLU A 42 2.70 3.71 1.11
CA GLU A 42 1.53 3.80 2.00
C GLU A 42 1.65 4.97 3.00
N LEU A 43 2.89 5.33 3.39
CA LEU A 43 3.12 6.47 4.27
C LEU A 43 2.95 7.79 3.53
N GLU A 44 3.44 7.90 2.31
CA GLU A 44 3.21 9.06 1.46
C GLU A 44 1.71 9.27 1.18
N GLN A 45 0.98 8.17 0.95
CA GLN A 45 -0.47 8.21 0.80
C GLN A 45 -1.15 8.73 2.07
N SER A 46 -0.76 8.26 3.26
CA SER A 46 -1.36 8.70 4.53
C SER A 46 -1.11 10.17 4.79
N GLN A 47 0.09 10.68 4.51
CA GLN A 47 0.42 12.10 4.59
C GLN A 47 -0.41 12.94 3.63
N SER A 48 -0.59 12.48 2.39
CA SER A 48 -1.43 13.13 1.40
C SER A 48 -2.89 13.22 1.86
N LEU A 49 -3.41 12.20 2.54
CA LEU A 49 -4.76 12.21 3.12
C LEU A 49 -4.89 13.23 4.26
N VAL A 50 -3.88 13.35 5.12
CA VAL A 50 -3.85 14.39 6.17
C VAL A 50 -3.84 15.78 5.54
N HIS A 51 -3.01 16.00 4.52
CA HIS A 51 -2.99 17.26 3.76
C HIS A 51 -4.36 17.58 3.15
N ALA A 52 -4.97 16.62 2.49
CA ALA A 52 -6.30 16.79 1.88
C ALA A 52 -7.37 17.12 2.95
N ALA A 53 -7.33 16.49 4.11
CA ALA A 53 -8.24 16.78 5.22
C ALA A 53 -8.01 18.19 5.80
N CYS A 54 -6.75 18.64 5.90
CA CYS A 54 -6.38 19.99 6.31
C CYS A 54 -6.93 21.04 5.36
N GLU A 55 -6.79 20.85 4.04
CA GLU A 55 -7.31 21.78 3.06
C GLU A 55 -8.85 21.84 3.04
N ARG A 56 -9.52 20.69 3.25
CA ARG A 56 -10.99 20.66 3.44
C ARG A 56 -11.43 21.43 4.68
N LEU A 57 -10.67 21.34 5.77
CA LEU A 57 -10.92 22.14 6.98
C LEU A 57 -10.73 23.64 6.71
N ARG A 58 -9.66 24.00 5.99
CA ARG A 58 -9.44 25.41 5.56
C ARG A 58 -10.59 25.91 4.70
N GLN A 59 -11.02 25.13 3.73
CA GLN A 59 -12.15 25.47 2.87
C GLN A 59 -13.43 25.67 3.68
N ALA A 60 -13.74 24.79 4.62
CA ALA A 60 -14.91 24.92 5.48
C ALA A 60 -14.84 26.17 6.40
N LYS A 61 -13.66 26.54 6.86
CA LYS A 61 -13.43 27.68 7.74
C LYS A 61 -13.49 29.02 6.98
N TYR A 62 -12.88 29.10 5.82
CA TYR A 62 -12.72 30.35 5.08
C TYR A 62 -13.69 30.51 3.92
N GLY A 63 -14.24 29.39 3.39
CA GLY A 63 -15.18 29.40 2.27
C GLY A 63 -16.36 30.36 2.46
N PRO A 64 -17.04 30.35 3.62
CA PRO A 64 -18.15 31.28 3.87
C PRO A 64 -17.77 32.76 3.85
N LEU A 65 -16.49 33.10 3.99
CA LEU A 65 -15.99 34.47 3.98
C LEU A 65 -15.70 34.97 2.55
N LEU A 66 -15.56 34.05 1.60
CA LEU A 66 -15.27 34.39 0.20
C LEU A 66 -16.58 34.47 -0.59
N PRO A 67 -16.80 35.59 -1.34
CA PRO A 67 -17.93 35.69 -2.23
C PRO A 67 -17.79 34.77 -3.44
N SER A 68 -18.90 34.26 -3.93
CA SER A 68 -18.97 33.64 -5.24
C SER A 68 -19.19 34.73 -6.30
N VAL A 69 -18.41 34.67 -7.38
CA VAL A 69 -18.52 35.58 -8.53
C VAL A 69 -19.05 34.80 -9.72
N LEU A 70 -20.17 35.23 -10.25
CA LEU A 70 -20.75 34.68 -11.47
C LEU A 70 -20.59 35.72 -12.58
N LEU A 71 -19.97 35.33 -13.69
CA LEU A 71 -19.88 36.13 -14.90
C LEU A 71 -20.71 35.45 -15.99
N GLY A 72 -21.65 36.17 -16.55
CA GLY A 72 -22.52 35.74 -17.65
C GLY A 72 -22.23 36.52 -18.92
N PHE A 73 -22.33 35.85 -20.03
CA PHE A 73 -22.28 36.43 -21.36
C PHE A 73 -23.40 35.82 -22.19
N SER A 74 -24.26 36.66 -22.76
CA SER A 74 -25.29 36.18 -23.66
C SER A 74 -25.35 36.99 -24.94
N VAL A 75 -25.59 36.30 -26.04
CA VAL A 75 -25.79 36.92 -27.36
C VAL A 75 -27.13 36.45 -27.89
N GLY A 76 -27.95 37.36 -28.26
CA GLY A 76 -29.26 37.08 -28.83
C GLY A 76 -29.53 37.93 -30.07
N GLY A 77 -30.15 37.35 -31.08
CA GLY A 77 -30.67 38.05 -32.25
C GLY A 77 -32.20 38.11 -32.17
N PHE A 78 -32.77 39.29 -32.28
CA PHE A 78 -34.22 39.50 -32.32
C PHE A 78 -34.61 40.01 -33.71
N GLY A 79 -35.49 39.31 -34.37
CA GLY A 79 -36.04 39.72 -35.65
C GLY A 79 -37.54 39.42 -35.70
N GLY A 80 -38.33 40.30 -36.19
CA GLY A 80 -39.76 40.10 -36.37
C GLY A 80 -40.38 41.22 -37.18
N GLY A 81 -41.31 40.90 -38.06
CA GLY A 81 -42.07 41.80 -38.85
C GLY A 81 -43.31 41.13 -39.43
N THR A 82 -44.33 41.93 -39.79
CA THR A 82 -45.60 41.47 -40.40
C THR A 82 -45.47 41.08 -41.88
N GLY A 83 -44.25 40.91 -42.41
CA GLY A 83 -43.96 40.52 -43.77
C GLY A 83 -42.94 39.34 -43.85
N SER A 84 -42.88 38.69 -45.00
CA SER A 84 -42.05 37.55 -45.29
C SER A 84 -40.53 37.83 -45.40
N THR A 85 -40.07 39.03 -45.05
CA THR A 85 -38.65 39.39 -45.02
C THR A 85 -38.20 39.69 -43.59
N LEU A 86 -37.12 39.03 -43.18
CA LEU A 86 -36.39 39.27 -41.91
C LEU A 86 -35.72 40.66 -41.91
N GLY A 87 -36.51 41.68 -42.10
CA GLY A 87 -36.05 43.06 -42.37
C GLY A 87 -35.93 43.94 -41.13
N ASN A 88 -35.83 43.46 -39.96
CA ASN A 88 -35.55 44.26 -38.77
C ASN A 88 -34.95 43.39 -37.71
N SER A 89 -33.70 42.91 -37.93
CA SER A 89 -32.95 42.17 -36.95
C SER A 89 -32.08 43.12 -36.15
N SER A 90 -32.10 42.95 -34.82
CA SER A 90 -31.24 43.66 -33.88
C SER A 90 -30.48 42.65 -33.05
N ASP A 91 -29.19 42.86 -32.92
CA ASP A 91 -28.32 42.04 -32.08
C ASP A 91 -28.31 42.60 -30.67
N ARG A 92 -28.36 41.71 -29.69
CA ARG A 92 -28.20 42.08 -28.29
C ARG A 92 -27.07 41.25 -27.68
N THR A 93 -26.13 41.93 -27.05
CA THR A 93 -25.06 41.35 -26.30
C THR A 93 -25.17 41.84 -24.86
N ASP A 94 -25.34 40.90 -23.92
CA ASP A 94 -25.44 41.23 -22.51
C ASP A 94 -24.24 40.64 -21.76
N TYR A 95 -23.72 41.41 -20.83
CA TYR A 95 -22.69 41.00 -19.89
C TYR A 95 -23.26 41.15 -18.49
N ASP A 96 -23.25 40.02 -17.74
CA ASP A 96 -23.75 39.99 -16.39
C ASP A 96 -22.60 39.69 -15.42
N ALA A 97 -22.52 40.41 -14.33
CA ALA A 97 -21.63 40.15 -13.24
C ALA A 97 -22.42 40.16 -11.92
N MET A 98 -22.37 39.04 -11.20
CA MET A 98 -23.06 38.90 -9.93
C MET A 98 -22.07 38.45 -8.85
N ILE A 99 -22.13 39.09 -7.69
CA ILE A 99 -21.34 38.73 -6.49
C ILE A 99 -22.33 38.37 -5.39
N PHE A 100 -22.21 37.18 -4.83
CA PHE A 100 -23.10 36.76 -3.75
C PHE A 100 -22.35 36.00 -2.65
N TRP A 101 -22.87 36.11 -1.45
CA TRP A 101 -22.41 35.36 -0.28
C TRP A 101 -23.50 34.40 0.16
N GLU A 102 -23.12 33.16 0.46
CA GLU A 102 -24.00 32.14 1.00
C GLU A 102 -23.66 31.85 2.45
N LEU A 103 -24.58 32.14 3.36
CA LEU A 103 -24.48 31.81 4.77
C LEU A 103 -25.50 30.72 5.11
N ARG A 104 -25.03 29.50 5.31
CA ARG A 104 -25.88 28.35 5.59
C ARG A 104 -26.48 28.44 6.99
N ASN A 105 -27.83 28.48 7.07
CA ASN A 105 -28.59 28.56 8.33
C ASN A 105 -28.05 29.63 9.29
N LEU A 106 -27.86 30.87 8.79
CA LEU A 106 -27.30 31.97 9.55
C LEU A 106 -25.94 31.67 10.22
N GLY A 107 -25.08 30.90 9.53
CA GLY A 107 -23.74 30.53 9.99
C GLY A 107 -23.70 29.33 10.97
N ARG A 108 -24.84 28.77 11.38
CA ARG A 108 -24.86 27.55 12.22
C ARG A 108 -24.46 26.31 11.43
N GLY A 109 -24.90 26.21 10.16
CA GLY A 109 -24.51 25.15 9.25
C GLY A 109 -22.99 25.14 8.97
N ASP A 110 -22.41 26.32 8.79
CA ASP A 110 -20.98 26.46 8.53
C ASP A 110 -20.14 26.10 9.75
N ARG A 111 -20.63 26.41 10.97
CA ARG A 111 -19.97 25.94 12.22
C ARG A 111 -20.03 24.43 12.35
N GLY A 112 -21.17 23.80 12.03
CA GLY A 112 -21.31 22.35 12.05
C GLY A 112 -20.36 21.68 11.06
N LEU A 113 -20.30 22.19 9.82
CA LEU A 113 -19.38 21.70 8.80
C LEU A 113 -17.91 21.86 9.23
N THR A 114 -17.55 22.99 9.83
CA THR A 114 -16.17 23.21 10.32
C THR A 114 -15.82 22.23 11.45
N ALA A 115 -16.76 21.94 12.34
CA ALA A 115 -16.54 20.95 13.41
C ALA A 115 -16.38 19.53 12.84
N GLU A 116 -17.20 19.15 11.86
CA GLU A 116 -17.08 17.89 11.15
C GLU A 116 -15.70 17.75 10.47
N ARG A 117 -15.29 18.75 9.69
CA ARG A 117 -13.99 18.76 8.99
C ARG A 117 -12.79 18.71 9.95
N ARG A 118 -12.94 19.37 11.11
CA ARG A 118 -11.91 19.26 12.17
C ARG A 118 -11.78 17.84 12.69
N SER A 119 -12.90 17.18 12.95
CA SER A 119 -12.91 15.78 13.38
C SER A 119 -12.31 14.85 12.32
N GLN A 120 -12.63 15.04 11.04
CA GLN A 120 -12.05 14.30 9.93
C GLN A 120 -10.52 14.51 9.81
N TYR A 121 -10.05 15.74 10.03
CA TYR A 121 -8.62 16.02 10.06
C TYR A 121 -7.91 15.31 11.21
N GLN A 122 -8.48 15.33 12.42
CA GLN A 122 -7.95 14.58 13.56
C GLN A 122 -7.93 13.07 13.32
N GLN A 123 -8.98 12.53 12.70
CA GLN A 123 -9.00 11.11 12.31
C GLN A 123 -7.88 10.77 11.32
N ALA A 124 -7.65 11.62 10.32
CA ALA A 124 -6.56 11.41 9.36
C ALA A 124 -5.19 11.39 10.03
N GLN A 125 -4.94 12.29 11.00
CA GLN A 125 -3.70 12.31 11.78
C GLN A 125 -3.51 11.02 12.62
N ILE A 126 -4.57 10.54 13.26
CA ILE A 126 -4.51 9.28 14.04
C ILE A 126 -4.23 8.10 13.11
N LEU A 127 -4.84 8.05 11.92
CA LEU A 127 -4.60 7.00 10.93
C LEU A 127 -3.16 7.03 10.39
N GLU A 128 -2.57 8.21 10.22
CA GLU A 128 -1.16 8.34 9.84
C GLU A 128 -0.23 7.73 10.89
N VAL A 129 -0.45 8.06 12.18
CA VAL A 129 0.32 7.46 13.29
C VAL A 129 0.14 5.94 13.34
N ALA A 130 -1.09 5.46 13.19
CA ALA A 130 -1.37 4.02 13.16
C ALA A 130 -0.69 3.32 11.96
N MET A 131 -0.53 4.01 10.82
CA MET A 131 0.19 3.48 9.68
C MET A 131 1.71 3.37 9.96
N LEU A 132 2.30 4.37 10.62
CA LEU A 132 3.71 4.31 11.05
C LEU A 132 3.96 3.11 11.98
N ASP A 133 3.10 2.92 12.99
CA ASP A 133 3.19 1.79 13.92
C ASP A 133 3.01 0.45 13.21
N ARG A 134 2.10 0.38 12.26
CA ARG A 134 1.88 -0.82 11.44
C ARG A 134 3.12 -1.19 10.64
N VAL A 135 3.72 -0.24 9.93
CA VAL A 135 4.95 -0.46 9.15
C VAL A 135 6.09 -0.95 10.05
N ALA A 136 6.30 -0.32 11.21
CA ALA A 136 7.32 -0.73 12.17
C ALA A 136 7.08 -2.16 12.69
N SER A 137 5.83 -2.51 12.98
CA SER A 137 5.42 -3.84 13.41
C SER A 137 5.65 -4.89 12.32
N GLU A 138 5.27 -4.62 11.07
CA GLU A 138 5.47 -5.52 9.93
C GLU A 138 6.96 -5.82 9.69
N VAL A 139 7.82 -4.79 9.74
CA VAL A 139 9.27 -4.96 9.60
C VAL A 139 9.84 -5.80 10.75
N SER A 140 9.40 -5.53 11.98
CA SER A 140 9.85 -6.29 13.16
C SER A 140 9.44 -7.76 13.09
N GLN A 141 8.23 -8.05 12.67
CA GLN A 141 7.73 -9.41 12.47
C GLN A 141 8.49 -10.13 11.36
N ALA A 142 8.70 -9.46 10.22
CA ALA A 142 9.46 -10.04 9.10
C ALA A 142 10.90 -10.35 9.51
N PHE A 143 11.56 -9.45 10.23
CA PHE A 143 12.90 -9.65 10.76
C PHE A 143 12.99 -10.86 11.69
N ALA A 144 12.05 -10.99 12.64
CA ALA A 144 11.98 -12.12 13.53
C ALA A 144 11.74 -13.45 12.79
N GLN A 145 10.86 -13.44 11.78
CA GLN A 145 10.60 -14.59 10.92
C GLN A 145 11.85 -15.02 10.15
N VAL A 146 12.54 -14.08 9.50
CA VAL A 146 13.78 -14.37 8.76
C VAL A 146 14.84 -14.96 9.67
N SER A 147 15.06 -14.37 10.85
CA SER A 147 16.00 -14.87 11.85
C SER A 147 15.65 -16.29 12.32
N SER A 148 14.37 -16.57 12.57
CA SER A 148 13.90 -17.91 12.94
C SER A 148 14.09 -18.92 11.81
N ARG A 149 13.76 -18.55 10.57
CA ARG A 149 13.93 -19.43 9.40
C ARG A 149 15.39 -19.76 9.11
N ARG A 150 16.29 -18.81 9.26
CA ARG A 150 17.74 -19.05 9.14
C ARG A 150 18.22 -20.12 10.15
N LYS A 151 17.80 -20.01 11.42
CA LYS A 151 18.12 -21.02 12.43
C LYS A 151 17.54 -22.40 12.08
N GLN A 152 16.30 -22.44 11.56
CA GLN A 152 15.67 -23.69 11.13
C GLN A 152 16.44 -24.35 9.97
N ILE A 153 16.89 -23.57 8.98
CA ILE A 153 17.69 -24.07 7.85
C ILE A 153 18.97 -24.73 8.36
N ALA A 154 19.72 -24.08 9.24
CA ALA A 154 20.96 -24.63 9.80
C ALA A 154 20.73 -25.95 10.57
N ILE A 155 19.67 -26.02 11.38
CA ILE A 155 19.28 -27.22 12.09
C ILE A 155 18.89 -28.34 11.12
N THR A 156 18.09 -28.03 10.10
CA THR A 156 17.63 -29.03 9.13
C THR A 156 18.78 -29.54 8.27
N GLN A 157 19.72 -28.70 7.86
CA GLN A 157 20.93 -29.15 7.15
C GLN A 157 21.74 -30.12 7.99
N SER A 158 21.98 -29.82 9.27
CA SER A 158 22.65 -30.71 10.19
C SER A 158 21.89 -32.05 10.39
N ALA A 159 20.56 -32.00 10.41
CA ALA A 159 19.74 -33.20 10.51
C ALA A 159 19.86 -34.10 9.26
N VAL A 160 19.85 -33.51 8.07
CA VAL A 160 20.02 -34.19 6.79
C VAL A 160 21.41 -34.87 6.73
N GLU A 161 22.48 -34.16 7.10
CA GLU A 161 23.84 -34.73 7.14
C GLU A 161 23.93 -35.94 8.09
N ARG A 162 23.35 -35.82 9.29
CA ARG A 162 23.30 -36.92 10.24
C ARG A 162 22.51 -38.12 9.73
N ALA A 163 21.36 -37.87 9.10
CA ALA A 163 20.53 -38.93 8.52
C ALA A 163 21.27 -39.66 7.38
N MET A 164 21.95 -38.90 6.49
CA MET A 164 22.76 -39.49 5.43
C MET A 164 23.92 -40.33 5.97
N ASN A 165 24.60 -39.86 7.02
CA ASN A 165 25.67 -40.63 7.66
C ASN A 165 25.14 -41.90 8.34
N SER A 166 24.00 -41.79 9.03
CA SER A 166 23.35 -42.97 9.64
C SER A 166 22.95 -43.98 8.57
N PHE A 167 22.33 -43.55 7.49
CA PHE A 167 21.97 -44.40 6.36
C PHE A 167 23.20 -45.11 5.77
N ARG A 168 24.31 -44.38 5.54
CA ARG A 168 25.54 -44.94 5.00
C ARG A 168 26.14 -45.99 5.93
N LEU A 169 26.19 -45.70 7.23
CA LEU A 169 26.69 -46.65 8.24
C LEU A 169 25.81 -47.89 8.32
N ASN A 170 24.50 -47.73 8.34
CA ASN A 170 23.59 -48.89 8.41
C ASN A 170 23.68 -49.75 7.15
N ARG A 171 23.78 -49.11 5.97
CA ARG A 171 24.01 -49.82 4.70
C ARG A 171 25.31 -50.67 4.76
N THR A 172 26.41 -50.12 5.26
CA THR A 172 27.68 -50.84 5.42
C THR A 172 27.53 -52.04 6.36
N ARG A 173 26.88 -51.86 7.52
CA ARG A 173 26.60 -52.93 8.48
C ARG A 173 25.78 -54.07 7.87
N ILE A 174 24.82 -53.78 7.02
CA ILE A 174 24.02 -54.80 6.32
C ILE A 174 24.90 -55.61 5.35
N PHE A 175 25.75 -54.93 4.58
CA PHE A 175 26.68 -55.61 3.67
C PHE A 175 27.69 -56.48 4.39
N GLU A 176 28.13 -56.06 5.59
CA GLU A 176 29.02 -56.81 6.45
C GLU A 176 28.29 -57.89 7.27
N LYS A 177 26.98 -58.12 7.05
CA LYS A 177 26.11 -59.06 7.78
C LYS A 177 26.07 -58.83 9.31
N GLN A 178 26.29 -57.57 9.73
CA GLN A 178 26.29 -57.18 11.15
C GLN A 178 25.01 -56.41 11.55
N GLY A 179 24.11 -56.09 10.58
CA GLY A 179 22.88 -55.33 10.81
C GLY A 179 21.63 -56.09 10.37
N LEU A 180 20.47 -55.71 10.93
CA LEU A 180 19.18 -56.23 10.50
C LEU A 180 18.66 -55.38 9.32
N PRO A 181 18.05 -55.98 8.27
CA PRO A 181 17.52 -55.27 7.11
C PRO A 181 16.41 -54.24 7.44
N ILE A 182 15.79 -54.35 8.61
CA ILE A 182 14.70 -53.48 9.07
C ILE A 182 15.21 -52.15 9.61
N GLU A 183 16.54 -52.01 9.80
CA GLU A 183 17.15 -50.75 10.32
C GLU A 183 17.54 -49.76 9.22
N VAL A 184 17.19 -50.05 7.96
CA VAL A 184 17.49 -49.19 6.78
C VAL A 184 16.22 -48.41 6.31
#